data_4a070dbaa4a93b9c6b9f1600ffebb7a7
#
_entry.id   4a070dbaa4a93b9c6b9f1600ffebb7a7
#
_cell.length_a   1.000
_cell.length_b   1.000
_cell.length_c   1.000
_cell.angle_alpha   90.00
_cell.angle_beta   90.00
_cell.angle_gamma   90.00
#
_symmetry.space_group_name_H-M   'P 1'
#
loop_
_entity.id
_entity.type
_entity.pdbx_description
1 polymer ?
#
loop_
_entity_poly.entity_id
_entity_poly.type
_entity_poly.pdbx_seq_one_letter_code
_entity_poly.pdbx_strand_id
1 'polypeptide(L)'
;MKTYTATYSSPLGHIVIESDSLAITRLRFCCEKASAVPKEAPKEAVPTPPIIAETIQWLDDYFAGKRPCNVPRLDPQGTAFQKRVWQALFTIWYGQTKTYGEIARMVGCKSAQAVGQAVGANPIALIIPCHRVIAAHGQIGGYAYGTEIKKRLLEVENILQRRP
;
A
#
# COMPACT_ATOMS: atom_id res chain seq x y z
N MET A 1 -14.08 13.94 13.04
CA MET A 1 -13.76 12.51 13.21
C MET A 1 -12.42 12.38 13.92
N LYS A 2 -12.32 11.48 14.86
CA LYS A 2 -11.07 11.25 15.58
C LYS A 2 -10.15 10.38 14.74
N THR A 3 -8.92 10.84 14.52
CA THR A 3 -7.89 10.08 13.79
C THR A 3 -6.93 9.47 14.79
N TYR A 4 -6.64 8.20 14.62
CA TYR A 4 -5.67 7.44 15.39
C TYR A 4 -4.46 7.14 14.50
N THR A 5 -3.27 7.24 15.07
CA THR A 5 -2.01 7.03 14.35
C THR A 5 -1.14 6.04 15.10
N ALA A 6 -0.57 5.11 14.37
CA ALA A 6 0.43 4.17 14.88
C ALA A 6 1.61 4.07 13.92
N THR A 7 2.76 3.69 14.43
CA THR A 7 3.96 3.45 13.63
C THR A 7 4.34 1.97 13.72
N TYR A 8 4.61 1.37 12.57
CA TYR A 8 5.04 -0.02 12.43
C TYR A 8 6.47 -0.05 11.90
N SER A 9 7.35 -0.80 12.55
CA SER A 9 8.74 -1.01 12.08
C SER A 9 8.79 -2.22 11.16
N SER A 10 8.94 -1.97 9.86
CA SER A 10 9.08 -3.02 8.86
C SER A 10 10.54 -3.25 8.47
N PRO A 11 10.86 -4.39 7.81
CA PRO A 11 12.19 -4.60 7.22
C PRO A 11 12.60 -3.56 6.18
N LEU A 12 11.66 -2.79 5.66
CA LEU A 12 11.87 -1.77 4.62
C LEU A 12 11.77 -0.32 5.17
N GLY A 13 11.68 -0.15 6.48
CA GLY A 13 11.54 1.13 7.14
C GLY A 13 10.24 1.27 7.92
N HIS A 14 10.02 2.44 8.50
CA HIS A 14 8.83 2.70 9.28
C HIS A 14 7.62 2.92 8.39
N ILE A 15 6.48 2.38 8.81
CA ILE A 15 5.18 2.56 8.19
C ILE A 15 4.27 3.29 9.17
N VAL A 16 3.65 4.36 8.72
CA VAL A 16 2.63 5.08 9.50
C VAL A 16 1.25 4.58 9.10
N ILE A 17 0.47 4.20 10.10
CA ILE A 17 -0.91 3.72 9.95
C ILE A 17 -1.83 4.80 10.52
N GLU A 18 -2.78 5.28 9.74
CA GLU A 18 -3.82 6.19 10.20
C GLU A 18 -5.19 5.52 10.03
N SER A 19 -6.03 5.66 11.02
CA SER A 19 -7.39 5.13 11.01
C SER A 19 -8.37 6.10 11.67
N ASP A 20 -9.63 5.96 11.34
CA ASP A 20 -10.71 6.37 12.25
C ASP A 20 -11.01 5.22 13.24
N SER A 21 -12.18 5.23 13.89
CA SER A 21 -12.54 4.17 14.83
C SER A 21 -12.90 2.83 14.15
N LEU A 22 -13.12 2.81 12.83
CA LEU A 22 -13.71 1.68 12.10
C LEU A 22 -12.88 1.19 10.93
N ALA A 23 -12.06 2.04 10.30
CA ALA A 23 -11.37 1.73 9.06
C ALA A 23 -10.00 2.36 8.98
N ILE A 24 -9.12 1.77 8.20
CA ILE A 24 -7.83 2.35 7.83
C ILE A 24 -8.07 3.39 6.74
N THR A 25 -7.60 4.60 6.99
CA THR A 25 -7.72 5.73 6.06
C THR A 25 -6.42 6.01 5.33
N ARG A 26 -5.28 5.68 5.95
CA ARG A 26 -3.96 5.85 5.35
C ARG A 26 -2.94 4.84 5.87
N LEU A 27 -2.08 4.39 4.98
CA LEU A 27 -0.91 3.59 5.31
C LEU A 27 0.21 3.98 4.36
N ARG A 28 1.33 4.46 4.89
CA ARG A 28 2.43 4.99 4.08
C ARG A 28 3.79 4.69 4.69
N PHE A 29 4.79 4.50 3.84
CA PHE A 29 6.18 4.48 4.29
C PHE A 29 6.64 5.87 4.71
N CYS A 30 7.39 5.95 5.82
CA CYS A 30 8.11 7.16 6.18
C CYS A 30 9.36 7.27 5.30
N CYS A 31 9.41 8.32 4.49
CA CYS A 31 10.67 8.72 3.87
C CYS A 31 11.53 9.40 4.93
N GLU A 32 12.79 8.97 5.09
CA GLU A 32 13.74 9.54 6.08
C GLU A 32 13.96 11.06 5.95
N LYS A 33 13.55 11.64 4.82
CA LYS A 33 13.65 13.09 4.57
C LYS A 33 12.49 13.93 5.13
N ALA A 34 11.43 13.31 5.60
CA ALA A 34 10.35 14.01 6.27
C ALA A 34 10.54 13.86 7.79
N SER A 35 11.03 14.90 8.42
CA SER A 35 11.24 15.03 9.87
C SER A 35 9.94 14.96 10.70
N ALA A 36 9.06 14.04 10.41
CA ALA A 36 7.80 13.86 11.08
C ALA A 36 7.54 12.40 11.40
N VAL A 37 8.52 11.74 12.01
CA VAL A 37 8.20 10.71 12.99
C VAL A 37 7.67 11.49 14.19
N PRO A 38 6.41 11.33 14.63
CA PRO A 38 6.00 11.90 15.89
C PRO A 38 6.95 11.33 16.95
N LYS A 39 7.86 12.17 17.47
CA LYS A 39 8.83 11.80 18.51
C LYS A 39 8.17 11.60 19.87
N GLU A 40 6.86 11.74 19.94
CA GLU A 40 6.11 11.56 21.17
C GLU A 40 5.12 10.40 20.98
N ALA A 41 5.40 9.30 21.66
CA ALA A 41 4.33 8.42 22.09
C ALA A 41 3.29 9.32 22.79
N PRO A 42 2.00 9.24 22.42
CA PRO A 42 0.98 10.06 23.08
C PRO A 42 1.07 9.81 24.58
N LYS A 43 1.24 10.90 25.36
CA LYS A 43 1.37 10.87 26.83
C LYS A 43 0.13 10.36 27.56
N GLU A 44 -0.94 10.13 26.83
CA GLU A 44 -2.14 9.48 27.35
C GLU A 44 -2.42 8.25 26.49
N ALA A 45 -2.61 7.11 27.13
CA ALA A 45 -3.03 5.88 26.48
C ALA A 45 -4.46 6.04 25.94
N VAL A 46 -4.59 6.70 24.78
CA VAL A 46 -5.84 6.66 24.05
C VAL A 46 -6.04 5.22 23.60
N PRO A 47 -7.18 4.59 23.91
CA PRO A 47 -7.44 3.24 23.47
C PRO A 47 -7.28 3.16 21.95
N THR A 48 -6.31 2.38 21.52
CA THR A 48 -6.06 2.17 20.08
C THR A 48 -7.20 1.34 19.50
N PRO A 49 -7.85 1.78 18.42
CA PRO A 49 -8.92 0.99 17.82
C PRO A 49 -8.45 -0.40 17.41
N PRO A 50 -9.28 -1.43 17.54
CA PRO A 50 -8.94 -2.81 17.12
C PRO A 50 -8.43 -2.91 15.70
N ILE A 51 -8.91 -2.05 14.80
CA ILE A 51 -8.50 -2.02 13.38
C ILE A 51 -6.99 -1.78 13.20
N ILE A 52 -6.34 -1.05 14.10
CA ILE A 52 -4.88 -0.86 14.05
C ILE A 52 -4.17 -2.16 14.41
N ALA A 53 -4.62 -2.89 15.43
CA ALA A 53 -4.05 -4.18 15.79
C ALA A 53 -4.22 -5.22 14.68
N GLU A 54 -5.38 -5.25 14.03
CA GLU A 54 -5.64 -6.09 12.85
C GLU A 54 -4.68 -5.74 11.70
N THR A 55 -4.43 -4.47 11.48
CA THR A 55 -3.51 -4.01 10.44
C THR A 55 -2.06 -4.37 10.75
N ILE A 56 -1.63 -4.25 11.98
CA ILE A 56 -0.30 -4.68 12.42
C ILE A 56 -0.13 -6.18 12.20
N GLN A 57 -1.13 -6.99 12.56
CA GLN A 57 -1.11 -8.42 12.32
C GLN A 57 -1.03 -8.74 10.81
N TRP A 58 -1.78 -8.01 9.99
CA TRP A 58 -1.71 -8.15 8.53
C TRP A 58 -0.30 -7.84 8.00
N LEU A 59 0.33 -6.78 8.52
CA LEU A 59 1.70 -6.42 8.13
C LEU A 59 2.72 -7.47 8.58
N ASP A 60 2.60 -7.99 9.80
CA ASP A 60 3.46 -9.07 10.29
C ASP A 60 3.36 -10.31 9.40
N ASP A 61 2.18 -10.72 9.04
CA ASP A 61 1.94 -11.85 8.16
C ASP A 61 2.47 -11.59 6.74
N TYR A 62 2.26 -10.39 6.22
CA TYR A 62 2.77 -9.98 4.91
C TYR A 62 4.30 -10.08 4.83
N PHE A 63 5.01 -9.47 5.77
CA PHE A 63 6.49 -9.50 5.79
C PHE A 63 7.06 -10.86 6.17
N ALA A 64 6.28 -11.72 6.80
CA ALA A 64 6.64 -13.12 7.02
C ALA A 64 6.41 -14.01 5.78
N GLY A 65 5.90 -13.47 4.68
CA GLY A 65 5.61 -14.21 3.45
C GLY A 65 4.35 -15.08 3.52
N LYS A 66 3.44 -14.82 4.47
CA LYS A 66 2.21 -15.61 4.69
C LYS A 66 1.13 -15.06 3.82
N ARG A 67 0.98 -14.59 2.84
CA ARG A 67 -0.16 -14.18 1.99
C ARG A 67 -1.43 -13.87 2.81
N PRO A 68 -1.47 -12.79 3.60
CA PRO A 68 -2.61 -12.52 4.46
C PRO A 68 -3.87 -12.27 3.62
N CYS A 69 -4.96 -12.95 3.96
CA CYS A 69 -6.25 -12.86 3.27
C CYS A 69 -7.30 -12.06 4.04
N ASN A 70 -7.13 -11.87 5.34
CA ASN A 70 -8.04 -11.06 6.15
C ASN A 70 -7.66 -9.58 6.03
N VAL A 71 -8.20 -8.91 5.00
CA VAL A 71 -7.94 -7.48 4.78
C VAL A 71 -8.70 -6.66 5.80
N PRO A 72 -8.03 -5.76 6.56
CA PRO A 72 -8.72 -4.82 7.43
C PRO A 72 -9.70 -3.95 6.67
N ARG A 73 -10.70 -3.41 7.35
CA ARG A 73 -11.62 -2.47 6.70
C ARG A 73 -10.86 -1.21 6.26
N LEU A 74 -11.05 -0.81 5.01
CA LEU A 74 -10.38 0.32 4.38
C LEU A 74 -11.38 1.40 4.00
N ASP A 75 -10.99 2.65 4.17
CA ASP A 75 -11.73 3.81 3.69
C ASP A 75 -10.79 4.80 2.98
N PRO A 76 -10.27 4.44 1.78
CA PRO A 76 -9.39 5.30 1.01
C PRO A 76 -10.17 6.49 0.45
N GLN A 77 -9.71 7.70 0.74
CA GLN A 77 -10.30 8.92 0.21
C GLN A 77 -9.67 9.30 -1.13
N GLY A 78 -10.50 9.59 -2.11
CA GLY A 78 -10.05 9.96 -3.45
C GLY A 78 -11.23 10.18 -4.40
N THR A 79 -10.90 10.52 -5.65
CA THR A 79 -11.90 10.70 -6.72
C THR A 79 -12.55 9.38 -7.11
N ALA A 80 -13.68 9.45 -7.80
CA ALA A 80 -14.35 8.25 -8.32
C ALA A 80 -13.44 7.43 -9.25
N PHE A 81 -12.64 8.10 -10.09
CA PHE A 81 -11.68 7.45 -10.97
C PHE A 81 -10.56 6.76 -10.17
N GLN A 82 -9.97 7.44 -9.18
CA GLN A 82 -8.95 6.85 -8.32
C GLN A 82 -9.48 5.61 -7.60
N LYS A 83 -10.68 5.70 -7.03
CA LYS A 83 -11.30 4.55 -6.34
C LYS A 83 -11.53 3.36 -7.29
N ARG A 84 -11.94 3.59 -8.54
CA ARG A 84 -12.04 2.52 -9.54
C ARG A 84 -10.68 1.87 -9.83
N VAL A 85 -9.64 2.66 -9.97
CA VAL A 85 -8.28 2.15 -10.17
C VAL A 85 -7.85 1.31 -8.97
N TRP A 86 -8.03 1.82 -7.75
CA TRP A 86 -7.65 1.09 -6.53
C TRP A 86 -8.44 -0.22 -6.36
N GLN A 87 -9.72 -0.25 -6.73
CA GLN A 87 -10.50 -1.50 -6.76
C GLN A 87 -9.92 -2.50 -7.77
N ALA A 88 -9.48 -2.06 -8.93
CA ALA A 88 -8.81 -2.92 -9.89
C ALA A 88 -7.49 -3.49 -9.34
N LEU A 89 -6.76 -2.73 -8.53
CA LEU A 89 -5.52 -3.21 -7.89
C LEU A 89 -5.77 -4.40 -6.95
N PHE A 90 -6.91 -4.45 -6.27
CA PHE A 90 -7.27 -5.60 -5.42
C PHE A 90 -7.40 -6.92 -6.18
N THR A 91 -7.56 -6.87 -7.49
CA THR A 91 -7.63 -8.09 -8.31
C THR A 91 -6.24 -8.68 -8.60
N ILE A 92 -5.18 -7.98 -8.25
CA ILE A 92 -3.81 -8.46 -8.43
C ILE A 92 -3.42 -9.26 -7.18
N TRP A 93 -3.38 -10.57 -7.33
CA TRP A 93 -3.06 -11.47 -6.23
C TRP A 93 -1.59 -11.36 -5.78
N TYR A 94 -1.35 -11.74 -4.54
CA TYR A 94 0.00 -11.89 -4.02
C TYR A 94 0.87 -12.74 -4.96
N GLY A 95 2.05 -12.25 -5.30
CA GLY A 95 2.95 -12.93 -6.23
C GLY A 95 2.64 -12.70 -7.71
N GLN A 96 1.69 -11.83 -8.03
CA GLN A 96 1.34 -11.45 -9.40
C GLN A 96 1.58 -9.98 -9.68
N THR A 97 1.71 -9.62 -10.94
CA THR A 97 1.83 -8.25 -11.41
C THR A 97 0.88 -7.99 -12.58
N LYS A 98 0.52 -6.73 -12.77
CA LYS A 98 -0.16 -6.23 -13.97
C LYS A 98 0.54 -4.97 -14.46
N THR A 99 0.47 -4.73 -15.75
CA THR A 99 0.98 -3.48 -16.32
C THR A 99 -0.02 -2.34 -16.16
N TYR A 100 0.46 -1.09 -16.26
CA TYR A 100 -0.42 0.08 -16.29
C TYR A 100 -1.44 0.01 -17.42
N GLY A 101 -1.06 -0.54 -18.58
CA GLY A 101 -1.96 -0.74 -19.70
C GLY A 101 -3.06 -1.77 -19.41
N GLU A 102 -2.76 -2.84 -18.70
CA GLU A 102 -3.76 -3.83 -18.28
C GLU A 102 -4.77 -3.21 -17.29
N ILE A 103 -4.29 -2.43 -16.32
CA ILE A 103 -5.17 -1.70 -15.40
C ILE A 103 -6.03 -0.69 -16.17
N ALA A 104 -5.46 0.05 -17.11
CA ALA A 104 -6.19 1.00 -17.94
C ALA A 104 -7.36 0.33 -18.68
N ARG A 105 -7.13 -0.83 -19.27
CA ARG A 105 -8.19 -1.63 -19.92
C ARG A 105 -9.26 -2.08 -18.95
N MET A 106 -8.88 -2.51 -17.75
CA MET A 106 -9.81 -2.97 -16.72
C MET A 106 -10.76 -1.85 -16.26
N VAL A 107 -10.28 -0.62 -16.15
CA VAL A 107 -11.09 0.54 -15.71
C VAL A 107 -11.73 1.32 -16.87
N GLY A 108 -11.51 0.88 -18.10
CA GLY A 108 -12.07 1.55 -19.29
C GLY A 108 -11.42 2.91 -19.57
N CYS A 109 -10.15 3.09 -19.24
CA CYS A 109 -9.40 4.32 -19.46
C CYS A 109 -8.40 4.14 -20.61
N LYS A 110 -8.35 5.11 -21.53
CA LYS A 110 -7.42 5.09 -22.66
C LYS A 110 -6.03 5.63 -22.31
N SER A 111 -5.86 6.27 -21.16
CA SER A 111 -4.62 6.91 -20.73
C SER A 111 -3.92 6.09 -19.65
N ALA A 112 -2.83 5.42 -20.00
CA ALA A 112 -1.96 4.76 -19.03
C ALA A 112 -1.31 5.77 -18.06
N GLN A 113 -1.08 7.02 -18.49
CA GLN A 113 -0.57 8.08 -17.63
C GLN A 113 -1.57 8.46 -16.54
N ALA A 114 -2.86 8.61 -16.86
CA ALA A 114 -3.90 8.89 -15.87
C ALA A 114 -4.01 7.76 -14.84
N VAL A 115 -3.93 6.52 -15.30
CA VAL A 115 -3.86 5.33 -14.41
C VAL A 115 -2.63 5.37 -13.53
N GLY A 116 -1.47 5.68 -14.08
CA GLY A 116 -0.22 5.81 -13.32
C GLY A 116 -0.32 6.85 -12.21
N GLN A 117 -0.94 8.00 -12.47
CA GLN A 117 -1.20 9.03 -11.46
C GLN A 117 -2.14 8.53 -10.36
N ALA A 118 -3.21 7.83 -10.72
CA ALA A 118 -4.14 7.26 -9.75
C ALA A 118 -3.49 6.15 -8.90
N VAL A 119 -2.67 5.31 -9.49
CA VAL A 119 -1.88 4.29 -8.79
C VAL A 119 -0.91 4.96 -7.79
N GLY A 120 -0.21 6.02 -8.21
CA GLY A 120 0.71 6.77 -7.36
C GLY A 120 0.02 7.56 -6.24
N ALA A 121 -1.25 7.89 -6.39
CA ALA A 121 -2.05 8.59 -5.38
C ALA A 121 -2.69 7.66 -4.32
N ASN A 122 -2.42 6.36 -4.37
CA ASN A 122 -2.94 5.39 -3.41
C ASN A 122 -2.61 5.79 -1.97
N PRO A 123 -3.62 6.02 -1.11
CA PRO A 123 -3.38 6.43 0.27
C PRO A 123 -3.05 5.27 1.22
N ILE A 124 -3.32 4.03 0.82
CA ILE A 124 -3.16 2.84 1.65
C ILE A 124 -2.20 1.87 0.96
N ALA A 125 -0.90 2.16 1.04
CA ALA A 125 0.13 1.32 0.45
C ALA A 125 0.10 -0.11 0.99
N LEU A 126 0.65 -1.06 0.29
CA LEU A 126 0.72 -2.50 0.60
C LEU A 126 -0.63 -3.21 0.56
N ILE A 127 -1.62 -2.78 1.33
CA ILE A 127 -2.94 -3.42 1.38
C ILE A 127 -3.66 -3.20 0.05
N ILE A 128 -3.65 -1.95 -0.47
CA ILE A 128 -4.00 -1.69 -1.87
C ILE A 128 -2.69 -1.83 -2.68
N PRO A 129 -2.51 -2.90 -3.44
CA PRO A 129 -1.18 -3.34 -3.88
C PRO A 129 -0.66 -2.57 -5.11
N CYS A 130 -0.46 -1.27 -4.97
CA CYS A 130 0.08 -0.43 -6.04
C CYS A 130 1.50 -0.82 -6.48
N HIS A 131 2.28 -1.48 -5.62
CA HIS A 131 3.60 -2.02 -5.95
C HIS A 131 3.56 -3.19 -6.95
N ARG A 132 2.39 -3.82 -7.15
CA ARG A 132 2.19 -4.91 -8.14
C ARG A 132 1.90 -4.39 -9.55
N VAL A 133 1.83 -3.08 -9.74
CA VAL A 133 1.68 -2.48 -11.08
C VAL A 133 3.06 -2.15 -11.62
N ILE A 134 3.38 -2.71 -12.78
CA ILE A 134 4.68 -2.58 -13.43
C ILE A 134 4.55 -1.90 -14.80
N ALA A 135 5.67 -1.41 -15.34
CA ALA A 135 5.72 -0.88 -16.68
C ALA A 135 5.68 -2.01 -17.74
N ALA A 136 5.44 -1.63 -18.98
CA ALA A 136 5.46 -2.56 -20.12
C ALA A 136 6.80 -3.30 -20.21
N HIS A 137 6.77 -4.48 -20.82
CA HIS A 137 7.96 -5.34 -21.02
C HIS A 137 8.63 -5.82 -19.72
N GLY A 138 7.87 -5.85 -18.62
CA GLY A 138 8.34 -6.36 -17.33
C GLY A 138 9.28 -5.43 -16.58
N GLN A 139 9.40 -4.18 -16.99
CA GLN A 139 10.16 -3.16 -16.25
C GLN A 139 9.41 -2.77 -14.97
N ILE A 140 10.15 -2.52 -13.88
CA ILE A 140 9.54 -2.25 -12.58
C ILE A 140 8.67 -1.00 -12.60
N GLY A 141 9.07 0.05 -13.32
CA GLY A 141 8.38 1.33 -13.33
C GLY A 141 8.59 2.16 -12.06
N GLY A 142 7.85 3.26 -11.94
CA GLY A 142 7.92 4.15 -10.80
C GLY A 142 7.19 3.63 -9.55
N TYR A 143 7.49 4.25 -8.42
CA TYR A 143 6.80 4.00 -7.15
C TYR A 143 6.85 5.24 -6.26
N ALA A 144 5.75 5.53 -5.55
CA ALA A 144 5.63 6.73 -4.72
C ALA A 144 6.71 6.81 -3.61
N TYR A 145 7.18 5.67 -3.12
CA TYR A 145 8.19 5.56 -2.06
C TYR A 145 9.58 5.16 -2.57
N GLY A 146 9.78 5.20 -3.88
CA GLY A 146 11.03 4.86 -4.54
C GLY A 146 11.07 3.43 -5.09
N THR A 147 11.83 3.27 -6.17
CA THR A 147 11.92 1.99 -6.90
C THR A 147 12.61 0.90 -6.09
N GLU A 148 13.50 1.26 -5.17
CA GLU A 148 14.18 0.28 -4.32
C GLU A 148 13.20 -0.42 -3.36
N ILE A 149 12.30 0.34 -2.72
CA ILE A 149 11.25 -0.25 -1.86
C ILE A 149 10.32 -1.13 -2.70
N LYS A 150 9.90 -0.67 -3.87
CA LYS A 150 9.07 -1.47 -4.78
C LYS A 150 9.73 -2.78 -5.15
N LYS A 151 11.00 -2.75 -5.52
CA LYS A 151 11.79 -3.93 -5.86
C LYS A 151 11.81 -4.94 -4.70
N ARG A 152 12.08 -4.46 -3.49
CA ARG A 152 12.10 -5.31 -2.29
C ARG A 152 10.73 -5.91 -1.96
N LEU A 153 9.64 -5.15 -2.15
CA LEU A 153 8.28 -5.68 -1.99
C LEU A 153 7.99 -6.80 -2.98
N LEU A 154 8.40 -6.64 -4.23
CA LEU A 154 8.28 -7.69 -5.25
C LEU A 154 9.15 -8.92 -4.92
N GLU A 155 10.30 -8.73 -4.29
CA GLU A 155 11.15 -9.82 -3.78
C GLU A 155 10.47 -10.56 -2.61
N VAL A 156 9.87 -9.84 -1.66
CA VAL A 156 9.09 -10.44 -0.56
C VAL A 156 7.98 -11.35 -1.12
N GLU A 157 7.33 -10.93 -2.18
CA GLU A 157 6.28 -11.71 -2.85
C GLU A 157 6.83 -12.77 -3.82
N ASN A 158 8.14 -12.99 -3.86
CA ASN A 158 8.83 -13.94 -4.75
C ASN A 158 8.63 -13.70 -6.26
N ILE A 159 8.25 -12.50 -6.66
CA ILE A 159 8.04 -12.18 -8.07
C ILE A 159 9.37 -12.10 -8.83
N LEU A 160 10.36 -11.41 -8.26
CA LEU A 160 11.67 -11.22 -8.88
C LEU A 160 12.57 -12.45 -8.78
N GLN A 161 12.37 -13.30 -7.79
CA GLN A 161 13.14 -14.54 -7.63
C GLN A 161 12.75 -15.64 -8.63
N ARG A 162 11.58 -15.54 -9.27
CA ARG A 162 11.07 -16.51 -10.24
C ARG A 162 11.51 -16.24 -11.68
N ARG A 163 12.26 -15.18 -11.91
CA ARG A 163 12.82 -14.88 -13.23
C ARG A 163 14.19 -15.54 -13.36
N PRO A 164 14.34 -16.46 -14.32
CA PRO A 164 15.65 -16.99 -14.65
C PRO A 164 16.60 -15.89 -15.19
#